data_b97bf63bb2c5ce59e100ad0d7c4a0435
#
_entry.id   b97bf63bb2c5ce59e100ad0d7c4a0435
#
_cell.length_a   1.000
_cell.length_b   1.000
_cell.length_c   1.000
_cell.angle_alpha   90.00
_cell.angle_beta   90.00
_cell.angle_gamma   90.00
#
_symmetry.space_group_name_H-M   'P 1'
#
loop_
_entity.id
_entity.type
_entity.pdbx_description
1 polymer ?
#
loop_
_entity_poly.entity_id
_entity_poly.type
_entity_poly.pdbx_seq_one_letter_code
_entity_poly.pdbx_strand_id
1 'polypeptide(L)'
;MLLDIENLTKTFPGVNNTSPVEVLKGLKLKVEEGETTAIIGQSGSGKSTLLSLLAGLDQPTSGTLKLKERHLDSMSEEELTQFRAENIGIIFQQFHLMTHLNALENVSLPLEMNHQQDALELAEKALEQVGLGSRKDHFPHQLSGGECQRVAIARAIVIRPALLLADEPSGNLDHDTGEQVAELLFDLVGRTGMTMVLVTHNSELALRCSKQLTLSQGLLQ
;
A
#
# COMPACT_ATOMS: atom_id res chain seq x y z
N MET A 1 12.91 -13.56 -5.30
CA MET A 1 12.81 -12.08 -5.32
C MET A 1 11.42 -11.70 -5.80
N LEU A 2 10.69 -10.87 -5.05
CA LEU A 2 9.35 -10.40 -5.45
C LEU A 2 9.43 -9.03 -6.14
N LEU A 3 10.12 -8.08 -5.52
CA LEU A 3 10.28 -6.71 -6.03
C LEU A 3 11.76 -6.44 -6.32
N ASP A 4 12.06 -5.92 -7.51
CA ASP A 4 13.41 -5.53 -7.92
C ASP A 4 13.39 -4.16 -8.61
N ILE A 5 14.14 -3.23 -8.04
CA ILE A 5 14.25 -1.85 -8.51
C ILE A 5 15.72 -1.56 -8.77
N GLU A 6 16.02 -1.09 -9.99
CA GLU A 6 17.39 -0.69 -10.36
C GLU A 6 17.40 0.70 -10.96
N ASN A 7 18.21 1.59 -10.37
CA ASN A 7 18.46 2.96 -10.81
C ASN A 7 17.18 3.78 -11.08
N LEU A 8 16.13 3.57 -10.26
CA LEU A 8 14.83 4.21 -10.43
C LEU A 8 14.91 5.70 -10.14
N THR A 9 14.52 6.52 -11.11
CA THR A 9 14.44 7.98 -10.95
C THR A 9 13.02 8.49 -11.15
N LYS A 10 12.71 9.59 -10.48
CA LYS A 10 11.47 10.35 -10.73
C LYS A 10 11.74 11.83 -10.69
N THR A 11 11.46 12.51 -11.80
CA THR A 11 11.58 13.94 -11.96
C THR A 11 10.23 14.52 -12.37
N PHE A 12 9.77 15.53 -11.66
CA PHE A 12 8.57 16.29 -12.03
C PHE A 12 8.96 17.55 -12.77
N PRO A 13 8.21 17.94 -13.81
CA PRO A 13 8.45 19.19 -14.51
C PRO A 13 8.29 20.39 -13.56
N GLY A 14 9.12 21.39 -13.73
CA GLY A 14 8.99 22.63 -12.96
C GLY A 14 7.71 23.38 -13.36
N VAL A 15 7.08 24.06 -12.39
CA VAL A 15 5.91 24.90 -12.61
C VAL A 15 6.38 26.35 -12.84
N ASN A 16 5.76 27.08 -13.78
CA ASN A 16 6.05 28.50 -14.03
C ASN A 16 7.54 28.81 -14.30
N ASN A 17 8.18 28.09 -15.22
CA ASN A 17 9.61 28.26 -15.57
C ASN A 17 10.62 27.95 -14.44
N THR A 18 10.23 27.24 -13.39
CA THR A 18 11.19 26.71 -12.42
C THR A 18 11.90 25.48 -12.96
N SER A 19 13.09 25.17 -12.43
CA SER A 19 13.82 23.96 -12.81
C SER A 19 13.03 22.71 -12.44
N PRO A 20 13.17 21.61 -13.21
CA PRO A 20 12.61 20.31 -12.86
C PRO A 20 13.05 19.87 -11.45
N VAL A 21 12.18 19.18 -10.73
CA VAL A 21 12.46 18.69 -9.39
C VAL A 21 12.70 17.18 -9.45
N GLU A 22 13.92 16.75 -9.24
CA GLU A 22 14.29 15.34 -9.14
C GLU A 22 14.00 14.86 -7.72
N VAL A 23 12.94 14.06 -7.57
CA VAL A 23 12.45 13.56 -6.27
C VAL A 23 13.13 12.24 -5.90
N LEU A 24 13.34 11.34 -6.86
CA LEU A 24 14.05 10.08 -6.68
C LEU A 24 15.26 10.01 -7.61
N LYS A 25 16.41 9.61 -7.05
CA LYS A 25 17.73 9.79 -7.67
C LYS A 25 18.48 8.46 -7.84
N GLY A 26 17.93 7.56 -8.64
CA GLY A 26 18.60 6.28 -8.92
C GLY A 26 18.48 5.27 -7.79
N LEU A 27 17.27 5.08 -7.26
CA LEU A 27 17.01 4.13 -6.18
C LEU A 27 17.28 2.70 -6.60
N LYS A 28 17.77 1.91 -5.64
CA LYS A 28 17.89 0.46 -5.74
C LYS A 28 17.19 -0.16 -4.54
N LEU A 29 16.30 -1.12 -4.80
CA LEU A 29 15.57 -1.83 -3.75
C LEU A 29 15.29 -3.26 -4.21
N LYS A 30 15.57 -4.22 -3.33
CA LYS A 30 15.22 -5.63 -3.52
C LYS A 30 14.45 -6.10 -2.30
N VAL A 31 13.27 -6.71 -2.55
CA VAL A 31 12.41 -7.28 -1.52
C VAL A 31 12.12 -8.72 -1.89
N GLU A 32 12.42 -9.63 -0.96
CA GLU A 32 12.12 -11.04 -1.14
C GLU A 32 10.65 -11.35 -0.85
N GLU A 33 10.17 -12.48 -1.33
CA GLU A 33 8.81 -12.95 -1.03
C GLU A 33 8.66 -13.23 0.48
N GLY A 34 7.58 -12.73 1.09
CA GLY A 34 7.34 -12.80 2.52
C GLY A 34 8.13 -11.80 3.37
N GLU A 35 8.98 -10.97 2.78
CA GLU A 35 9.74 -9.95 3.50
C GLU A 35 8.87 -8.74 3.84
N THR A 36 9.05 -8.16 5.02
CA THR A 36 8.48 -6.87 5.40
C THR A 36 9.57 -5.81 5.42
N THR A 37 9.44 -4.79 4.56
CA THR A 37 10.43 -3.71 4.43
C THR A 37 9.81 -2.38 4.83
N ALA A 38 10.38 -1.69 5.82
CA ALA A 38 10.02 -0.33 6.17
C ALA A 38 10.89 0.70 5.43
N ILE A 39 10.25 1.73 4.89
CA ILE A 39 10.91 2.89 4.28
C ILE A 39 10.62 4.12 5.15
N ILE A 40 11.64 4.57 5.88
CA ILE A 40 11.57 5.68 6.81
C ILE A 40 12.11 6.94 6.13
N GLY A 41 11.59 8.10 6.47
CA GLY A 41 12.14 9.37 5.98
C GLY A 41 11.31 10.57 6.41
N GLN A 42 11.90 11.75 6.34
CA GLN A 42 11.21 13.00 6.65
C GLN A 42 10.10 13.31 5.64
N SER A 43 9.18 14.23 6.01
CA SER A 43 8.20 14.75 5.05
C SER A 43 8.91 15.35 3.84
N GLY A 44 8.41 15.07 2.64
CA GLY A 44 9.01 15.55 1.40
C GLY A 44 10.25 14.77 0.90
N SER A 45 10.66 13.67 1.56
CA SER A 45 11.81 12.86 1.10
C SER A 45 11.54 12.04 -0.17
N GLY A 46 10.29 11.95 -0.63
CA GLY A 46 9.91 11.17 -1.81
C GLY A 46 9.20 9.84 -1.52
N LYS A 47 8.82 9.56 -0.26
CA LYS A 47 8.18 8.30 0.16
C LYS A 47 6.87 8.00 -0.60
N SER A 48 5.95 8.96 -0.62
CA SER A 48 4.68 8.80 -1.33
C SER A 48 4.88 8.69 -2.85
N THR A 49 5.89 9.38 -3.41
CA THR A 49 6.28 9.22 -4.81
C THR A 49 6.78 7.80 -5.09
N LEU A 50 7.66 7.27 -4.23
CA LEU A 50 8.13 5.90 -4.36
C LEU A 50 6.96 4.90 -4.26
N LEU A 51 6.08 5.09 -3.27
CA LEU A 51 4.90 4.23 -3.11
C LEU A 51 3.97 4.28 -4.33
N SER A 52 3.76 5.46 -4.94
CA SER A 52 2.96 5.60 -6.16
C SER A 52 3.58 4.85 -7.35
N LEU A 53 4.92 4.85 -7.47
CA LEU A 53 5.60 4.06 -8.50
C LEU A 53 5.47 2.55 -8.23
N LEU A 54 5.67 2.11 -6.98
CA LEU A 54 5.49 0.70 -6.58
C LEU A 54 4.07 0.21 -6.82
N ALA A 55 3.10 1.10 -6.62
CA ALA A 55 1.69 0.83 -6.86
C ALA A 55 1.32 0.83 -8.36
N GLY A 56 2.22 1.24 -9.25
CA GLY A 56 1.89 1.45 -10.67
C GLY A 56 0.84 2.56 -10.89
N LEU A 57 0.76 3.52 -9.97
CA LEU A 57 -0.10 4.70 -10.07
C LEU A 57 0.59 5.86 -10.80
N ASP A 58 1.90 5.78 -10.95
CA ASP A 58 2.73 6.73 -11.67
C ASP A 58 3.87 5.96 -12.36
N GLN A 59 4.50 6.56 -13.37
CA GLN A 59 5.61 5.95 -14.09
C GLN A 59 6.94 6.57 -13.70
N PRO A 60 8.03 5.79 -13.63
CA PRO A 60 9.37 6.34 -13.40
C PRO A 60 9.84 7.19 -14.59
N THR A 61 10.72 8.14 -14.33
CA THR A 61 11.38 8.90 -15.40
C THR A 61 12.45 8.05 -16.08
N SER A 62 13.15 7.21 -15.31
CA SER A 62 14.09 6.22 -15.83
C SER A 62 14.36 5.12 -14.79
N GLY A 63 15.10 4.09 -15.18
CA GLY A 63 15.38 2.92 -14.36
C GLY A 63 14.37 1.81 -14.59
N THR A 64 14.47 0.72 -13.82
CA THR A 64 13.59 -0.44 -13.95
C THR A 64 12.86 -0.73 -12.64
N LEU A 65 11.61 -1.16 -12.77
CA LEU A 65 10.75 -1.57 -11.68
C LEU A 65 10.08 -2.91 -12.05
N LYS A 66 10.46 -3.98 -11.36
CA LYS A 66 9.90 -5.32 -11.57
C LYS A 66 9.17 -5.81 -10.34
N LEU A 67 7.98 -6.37 -10.55
CA LEU A 67 7.22 -7.12 -9.56
C LEU A 67 6.84 -8.48 -10.16
N LYS A 68 7.17 -9.58 -9.48
CA LYS A 68 6.96 -10.95 -10.00
C LYS A 68 7.54 -11.13 -11.41
N GLU A 69 8.77 -10.71 -11.62
CA GLU A 69 9.48 -10.75 -12.93
C GLU A 69 8.83 -9.90 -14.05
N ARG A 70 7.71 -9.22 -13.78
CA ARG A 70 7.03 -8.35 -14.74
C ARG A 70 7.54 -6.92 -14.62
N HIS A 71 7.89 -6.31 -15.73
CA HIS A 71 8.36 -4.92 -15.83
C HIS A 71 7.19 -3.92 -15.81
N LEU A 72 6.94 -3.30 -14.65
CA LEU A 72 5.92 -2.29 -14.51
C LEU A 72 6.26 -1.00 -15.27
N ASP A 73 7.55 -0.70 -15.38
CA ASP A 73 8.10 0.46 -16.08
C ASP A 73 7.81 0.49 -17.59
N SER A 74 7.43 -0.66 -18.18
CA SER A 74 7.17 -0.79 -19.62
C SER A 74 5.74 -1.24 -19.97
N MET A 75 4.87 -1.40 -18.95
CA MET A 75 3.46 -1.75 -19.16
C MET A 75 2.67 -0.53 -19.66
N SER A 76 1.67 -0.79 -20.49
CA SER A 76 0.62 0.19 -20.80
C SER A 76 -0.27 0.45 -19.58
N GLU A 77 -1.02 1.55 -19.58
CA GLU A 77 -1.96 1.87 -18.50
C GLU A 77 -3.02 0.78 -18.30
N GLU A 78 -3.46 0.14 -19.34
CA GLU A 78 -4.43 -0.96 -19.27
C GLU A 78 -3.82 -2.20 -18.59
N GLU A 79 -2.61 -2.59 -19.00
CA GLU A 79 -1.85 -3.69 -18.39
C GLU A 79 -1.51 -3.41 -16.93
N LEU A 80 -1.08 -2.17 -16.59
CA LEU A 80 -0.82 -1.75 -15.22
C LEU A 80 -2.08 -1.82 -14.36
N THR A 81 -3.21 -1.38 -14.89
CA THR A 81 -4.49 -1.39 -14.17
C THR A 81 -4.91 -2.82 -13.82
N GLN A 82 -4.84 -3.74 -14.78
CA GLN A 82 -5.14 -5.14 -14.54
C GLN A 82 -4.13 -5.78 -13.57
N PHE A 83 -2.84 -5.57 -13.81
CA PHE A 83 -1.79 -6.12 -12.96
C PHE A 83 -1.92 -5.65 -11.50
N ARG A 84 -2.18 -4.36 -11.30
CA ARG A 84 -2.42 -3.77 -9.99
C ARG A 84 -3.61 -4.40 -9.28
N ALA A 85 -4.74 -4.51 -9.96
CA ALA A 85 -5.96 -5.09 -9.41
C ALA A 85 -5.79 -6.54 -8.92
N GLU A 86 -4.88 -7.30 -9.52
CA GLU A 86 -4.61 -8.70 -9.18
C GLU A 86 -3.49 -8.89 -8.15
N ASN A 87 -2.51 -7.99 -8.11
CA ASN A 87 -1.22 -8.25 -7.43
C ASN A 87 -0.86 -7.26 -6.33
N ILE A 88 -1.50 -6.10 -6.26
CA ILE A 88 -1.10 -5.03 -5.33
C ILE A 88 -2.26 -4.62 -4.44
N GLY A 89 -2.09 -4.75 -3.13
CA GLY A 89 -2.98 -4.16 -2.13
C GLY A 89 -2.38 -2.86 -1.61
N ILE A 90 -3.22 -1.84 -1.42
CA ILE A 90 -2.75 -0.54 -0.92
C ILE A 90 -3.58 -0.11 0.28
N ILE A 91 -2.90 0.22 1.38
CA ILE A 91 -3.45 0.82 2.58
C ILE A 91 -2.95 2.25 2.63
N PHE A 92 -3.85 3.21 2.61
CA PHE A 92 -3.55 4.64 2.68
C PHE A 92 -3.75 5.20 4.08
N GLN A 93 -3.06 6.28 4.39
CA GLN A 93 -3.24 7.06 5.61
C GLN A 93 -4.68 7.59 5.75
N GLN A 94 -5.28 8.05 4.65
CA GLN A 94 -6.66 8.54 4.59
C GLN A 94 -7.60 7.44 4.09
N PHE A 95 -7.77 6.37 4.70
CA PHE A 95 -8.66 5.21 4.43
C PHE A 95 -9.15 5.04 2.96
N HIS A 96 -9.50 6.11 2.28
CA HIS A 96 -10.03 6.18 0.90
C HIS A 96 -11.21 5.22 0.67
N LEU A 97 -12.11 5.13 1.67
CA LEU A 97 -13.34 4.37 1.53
C LEU A 97 -14.34 5.14 0.68
N MET A 98 -15.08 4.40 -0.14
CA MET A 98 -16.22 4.94 -0.90
C MET A 98 -17.36 5.23 0.08
N THR A 99 -17.69 6.50 0.28
CA THR A 99 -18.61 6.96 1.32
C THR A 99 -20.07 6.54 1.09
N HIS A 100 -20.42 6.20 -0.15
CA HIS A 100 -21.74 5.72 -0.57
C HIS A 100 -21.86 4.19 -0.57
N LEU A 101 -20.79 3.47 -0.24
CA LEU A 101 -20.76 2.03 -0.05
C LEU A 101 -20.61 1.70 1.43
N ASN A 102 -21.27 0.63 1.90
CA ASN A 102 -21.07 0.11 3.26
C ASN A 102 -19.70 -0.62 3.37
N ALA A 103 -19.39 -1.15 4.56
CA ALA A 103 -18.11 -1.84 4.79
C ALA A 103 -17.93 -3.08 3.90
N LEU A 104 -19.00 -3.89 3.75
CA LEU A 104 -18.97 -5.09 2.91
C LEU A 104 -18.73 -4.73 1.44
N GLU A 105 -19.48 -3.76 0.92
CA GLU A 105 -19.35 -3.28 -0.45
C GLU A 105 -17.97 -2.65 -0.74
N ASN A 106 -17.41 -1.91 0.22
CA ASN A 106 -16.04 -1.39 0.10
C ASN A 106 -15.00 -2.52 -0.02
N VAL A 107 -15.18 -3.61 0.73
CA VAL A 107 -14.24 -4.74 0.70
C VAL A 107 -14.47 -5.64 -0.50
N SER A 108 -15.71 -5.83 -0.96
CA SER A 108 -16.03 -6.64 -2.14
C SER A 108 -15.61 -5.99 -3.45
N LEU A 109 -15.56 -4.65 -3.49
CA LEU A 109 -15.32 -3.87 -4.72
C LEU A 109 -14.12 -4.36 -5.56
N PRO A 110 -12.91 -4.57 -5.02
CA PRO A 110 -11.78 -5.04 -5.84
C PRO A 110 -11.98 -6.47 -6.38
N LEU A 111 -12.74 -7.32 -5.68
CA LEU A 111 -13.08 -8.66 -6.15
C LEU A 111 -14.11 -8.61 -7.28
N GLU A 112 -15.11 -7.75 -7.17
CA GLU A 112 -16.14 -7.54 -8.19
C GLU A 112 -15.53 -6.98 -9.48
N MET A 113 -14.60 -6.03 -9.36
CA MET A 113 -13.84 -5.49 -10.49
C MET A 113 -13.03 -6.57 -11.22
N ASN A 114 -12.54 -7.57 -10.48
CA ASN A 114 -11.84 -8.73 -11.01
C ASN A 114 -12.79 -9.88 -11.42
N HIS A 115 -14.11 -9.64 -11.48
CA HIS A 115 -15.13 -10.63 -11.85
C HIS A 115 -15.12 -11.91 -10.98
N GLN A 116 -14.70 -11.79 -9.70
CA GLN A 116 -14.68 -12.92 -8.78
C GLN A 116 -16.11 -13.30 -8.36
N GLN A 117 -16.51 -14.56 -8.57
CA GLN A 117 -17.88 -15.01 -8.33
C GLN A 117 -18.28 -14.96 -6.85
N ASP A 118 -17.33 -15.24 -5.93
CA ASP A 118 -17.57 -15.31 -4.48
C ASP A 118 -17.20 -14.01 -3.76
N ALA A 119 -17.27 -12.85 -4.45
CA ALA A 119 -16.79 -11.56 -3.95
C ALA A 119 -17.36 -11.20 -2.58
N LEU A 120 -18.67 -11.32 -2.39
CA LEU A 120 -19.33 -10.99 -1.10
C LEU A 120 -18.92 -11.94 0.02
N GLU A 121 -18.85 -13.25 -0.23
CA GLU A 121 -18.44 -14.22 0.78
C GLU A 121 -16.99 -14.01 1.22
N LEU A 122 -16.09 -13.74 0.27
CA LEU A 122 -14.69 -13.43 0.55
C LEU A 122 -14.55 -12.10 1.33
N ALA A 123 -15.36 -11.10 1.00
CA ALA A 123 -15.39 -9.83 1.69
C ALA A 123 -15.92 -9.97 3.13
N GLU A 124 -16.95 -10.77 3.38
CA GLU A 124 -17.41 -11.08 4.74
C GLU A 124 -16.30 -11.72 5.58
N LYS A 125 -15.63 -12.73 5.05
CA LYS A 125 -14.49 -13.38 5.73
C LYS A 125 -13.35 -12.40 6.03
N ALA A 126 -13.06 -11.48 5.09
CA ALA A 126 -12.03 -10.45 5.31
C ALA A 126 -12.44 -9.46 6.42
N LEU A 127 -13.72 -9.08 6.50
CA LEU A 127 -14.25 -8.24 7.59
C LEU A 127 -14.20 -8.97 8.94
N GLU A 128 -14.49 -10.26 8.98
CA GLU A 128 -14.35 -11.08 10.20
C GLU A 128 -12.90 -11.11 10.67
N GLN A 129 -11.92 -11.27 9.76
CA GLN A 129 -10.49 -11.28 10.09
C GLN A 129 -10.00 -9.98 10.74
N VAL A 130 -10.63 -8.85 10.40
CA VAL A 130 -10.32 -7.55 11.01
C VAL A 130 -11.26 -7.17 12.17
N GLY A 131 -12.11 -8.13 12.64
CA GLY A 131 -13.01 -7.94 13.78
C GLY A 131 -14.22 -7.06 13.49
N LEU A 132 -14.65 -6.96 12.22
CA LEU A 132 -15.76 -6.11 11.77
C LEU A 132 -16.96 -6.88 11.18
N GLY A 133 -17.08 -8.18 11.42
CA GLY A 133 -18.21 -8.98 10.91
C GLY A 133 -19.59 -8.42 11.29
N SER A 134 -19.75 -7.89 12.52
CA SER A 134 -20.99 -7.24 12.98
C SER A 134 -21.22 -5.82 12.43
N ARG A 135 -20.22 -5.26 11.72
CA ARG A 135 -20.25 -3.91 11.16
C ARG A 135 -20.36 -3.88 9.63
N LYS A 136 -20.54 -5.02 8.99
CA LYS A 136 -20.53 -5.17 7.53
C LYS A 136 -21.48 -4.24 6.78
N ASP A 137 -22.64 -3.93 7.36
CA ASP A 137 -23.67 -3.09 6.76
C ASP A 137 -23.53 -1.60 7.11
N HIS A 138 -22.50 -1.20 7.89
CA HIS A 138 -22.27 0.19 8.29
C HIS A 138 -21.55 0.96 7.18
N PHE A 139 -22.00 2.19 6.97
CA PHE A 139 -21.33 3.13 6.07
C PHE A 139 -20.13 3.81 6.76
N PRO A 140 -19.14 4.32 6.02
CA PRO A 140 -17.94 4.95 6.60
C PRO A 140 -18.24 6.04 7.65
N HIS A 141 -19.30 6.83 7.48
CA HIS A 141 -19.68 7.86 8.44
C HIS A 141 -20.28 7.33 9.75
N GLN A 142 -20.57 6.04 9.84
CA GLN A 142 -21.08 5.33 11.03
C GLN A 142 -19.96 4.57 11.76
N LEU A 143 -18.75 4.58 11.22
CA LEU A 143 -17.58 3.87 11.73
C LEU A 143 -16.62 4.85 12.40
N SER A 144 -15.92 4.41 13.44
CA SER A 144 -14.78 5.13 14.00
C SER A 144 -13.61 5.14 13.02
N GLY A 145 -12.62 6.02 13.23
CA GLY A 145 -11.42 6.06 12.40
C GLY A 145 -10.68 4.73 12.36
N GLY A 146 -10.52 4.06 13.49
CA GLY A 146 -9.91 2.74 13.57
C GLY A 146 -10.72 1.65 12.87
N GLU A 147 -12.07 1.71 12.92
CA GLU A 147 -12.93 0.80 12.14
C GLU A 147 -12.80 1.07 10.64
N CYS A 148 -12.78 2.34 10.21
CA CYS A 148 -12.54 2.70 8.81
C CYS A 148 -11.19 2.17 8.31
N GLN A 149 -10.13 2.28 9.11
CA GLN A 149 -8.81 1.75 8.75
C GLN A 149 -8.83 0.22 8.66
N ARG A 150 -9.51 -0.47 9.57
CA ARG A 150 -9.67 -1.93 9.47
C ARG A 150 -10.45 -2.35 8.23
N VAL A 151 -11.47 -1.61 7.80
CA VAL A 151 -12.15 -1.83 6.50
C VAL A 151 -11.18 -1.63 5.35
N ALA A 152 -10.34 -0.58 5.38
CA ALA A 152 -9.33 -0.33 4.34
C ALA A 152 -8.27 -1.45 4.28
N ILE A 153 -7.86 -1.99 5.43
CA ILE A 153 -6.97 -3.15 5.51
C ILE A 153 -7.65 -4.38 4.89
N ALA A 154 -8.89 -4.69 5.29
CA ALA A 154 -9.64 -5.81 4.74
C ALA A 154 -9.76 -5.72 3.21
N ARG A 155 -10.09 -4.52 2.68
CA ARG A 155 -10.16 -4.25 1.24
C ARG A 155 -8.82 -4.48 0.54
N ALA A 156 -7.70 -4.09 1.15
CA ALA A 156 -6.38 -4.25 0.55
C ALA A 156 -5.92 -5.71 0.49
N ILE A 157 -6.30 -6.53 1.49
CA ILE A 157 -5.84 -7.93 1.58
C ILE A 157 -6.79 -8.95 0.97
N VAL A 158 -8.05 -8.58 0.68
CA VAL A 158 -9.10 -9.52 0.20
C VAL A 158 -8.74 -10.20 -1.11
N ILE A 159 -8.00 -9.52 -1.98
CA ILE A 159 -7.50 -10.07 -3.26
C ILE A 159 -6.28 -10.98 -3.07
N ARG A 160 -5.77 -11.14 -1.84
CA ARG A 160 -4.50 -11.84 -1.53
C ARG A 160 -3.34 -11.32 -2.37
N PRO A 161 -3.00 -10.04 -2.25
CA PRO A 161 -2.00 -9.40 -3.11
C PRO A 161 -0.63 -10.05 -2.92
N ALA A 162 0.18 -10.06 -3.99
CA ALA A 162 1.58 -10.44 -3.90
C ALA A 162 2.40 -9.40 -3.13
N LEU A 163 2.04 -8.11 -3.29
CA LEU A 163 2.67 -6.99 -2.60
C LEU A 163 1.61 -6.13 -1.90
N LEU A 164 1.74 -5.99 -0.59
CA LEU A 164 0.97 -5.04 0.21
C LEU A 164 1.79 -3.77 0.42
N LEU A 165 1.26 -2.64 0.00
CA LEU A 165 1.82 -1.31 0.22
C LEU A 165 1.04 -0.62 1.34
N ALA A 166 1.71 -0.09 2.34
CA ALA A 166 1.09 0.63 3.44
C ALA A 166 1.72 2.01 3.60
N ASP A 167 0.93 3.07 3.39
CA ASP A 167 1.34 4.46 3.57
C ASP A 167 0.80 4.97 4.90
N GLU A 168 1.66 5.10 5.91
CA GLU A 168 1.30 5.62 7.25
C GLU A 168 0.00 5.01 7.80
N PRO A 169 -0.13 3.67 7.91
CA PRO A 169 -1.42 3.00 8.15
C PRO A 169 -2.11 3.33 9.47
N SER A 170 -1.42 3.98 10.41
CA SER A 170 -1.95 4.44 11.70
C SER A 170 -1.84 5.96 11.88
N GLY A 171 -1.34 6.70 10.88
CA GLY A 171 -0.97 8.11 11.02
C GLY A 171 -2.13 9.10 11.29
N ASN A 172 -3.37 8.72 11.01
CA ASN A 172 -4.56 9.56 11.26
C ASN A 172 -5.35 9.11 12.50
N LEU A 173 -4.82 8.19 13.29
CA LEU A 173 -5.48 7.64 14.47
C LEU A 173 -4.83 8.16 15.75
N ASP A 174 -5.58 8.15 16.85
CA ASP A 174 -4.98 8.33 18.17
C ASP A 174 -4.01 7.16 18.46
N HIS A 175 -3.12 7.37 19.43
CA HIS A 175 -2.04 6.42 19.72
C HIS A 175 -2.54 5.01 19.99
N ASP A 176 -3.52 4.84 20.88
CA ASP A 176 -3.99 3.52 21.30
C ASP A 176 -4.70 2.77 20.15
N THR A 177 -5.55 3.48 19.43
CA THR A 177 -6.22 2.94 18.23
C THR A 177 -5.21 2.61 17.12
N GLY A 178 -4.20 3.48 16.94
CA GLY A 178 -3.13 3.28 15.97
C GLY A 178 -2.30 2.03 16.25
N GLU A 179 -1.96 1.77 17.51
CA GLU A 179 -1.24 0.55 17.92
C GLU A 179 -2.08 -0.70 17.66
N GLN A 180 -3.37 -0.71 18.01
CA GLN A 180 -4.27 -1.85 17.74
C GLN A 180 -4.38 -2.16 16.24
N VAL A 181 -4.46 -1.13 15.40
CA VAL A 181 -4.51 -1.29 13.94
C VAL A 181 -3.17 -1.82 13.40
N ALA A 182 -2.05 -1.33 13.94
CA ALA A 182 -0.73 -1.80 13.58
C ALA A 182 -0.52 -3.27 13.97
N GLU A 183 -0.89 -3.66 15.20
CA GLU A 183 -0.83 -5.05 15.66
C GLU A 183 -1.63 -5.97 14.74
N LEU A 184 -2.87 -5.61 14.42
CA LEU A 184 -3.72 -6.35 13.50
C LEU A 184 -3.05 -6.52 12.13
N LEU A 185 -2.50 -5.43 11.56
CA LEU A 185 -1.85 -5.47 10.25
C LEU A 185 -0.65 -6.43 10.24
N PHE A 186 0.24 -6.32 11.23
CA PHE A 186 1.41 -7.18 11.32
C PHE A 186 1.06 -8.66 11.60
N ASP A 187 0.03 -8.92 12.40
CA ASP A 187 -0.49 -10.27 12.63
C ASP A 187 -1.04 -10.89 11.32
N LEU A 188 -1.83 -10.14 10.55
CA LEU A 188 -2.35 -10.59 9.26
C LEU A 188 -1.24 -10.87 8.26
N VAL A 189 -0.25 -9.97 8.15
CA VAL A 189 0.91 -10.13 7.26
C VAL A 189 1.73 -11.36 7.67
N GLY A 190 1.99 -11.54 8.96
CA GLY A 190 2.75 -12.68 9.48
C GLY A 190 2.06 -14.02 9.26
N ARG A 191 0.73 -14.10 9.50
CA ARG A 191 -0.04 -15.35 9.30
C ARG A 191 -0.17 -15.76 7.84
N THR A 192 -0.21 -14.79 6.94
CA THR A 192 -0.42 -15.04 5.51
C THR A 192 0.89 -15.13 4.71
N GLY A 193 2.02 -14.74 5.31
CA GLY A 193 3.30 -14.67 4.62
C GLY A 193 3.34 -13.61 3.51
N MET A 194 2.49 -12.58 3.59
CA MET A 194 2.46 -11.51 2.59
C MET A 194 3.74 -10.69 2.62
N THR A 195 4.22 -10.30 1.44
CA THR A 195 5.28 -9.31 1.31
C THR A 195 4.70 -7.91 1.52
N MET A 196 5.32 -7.12 2.39
CA MET A 196 4.84 -5.76 2.68
C MET A 196 5.95 -4.72 2.56
N VAL A 197 5.63 -3.60 1.90
CA VAL A 197 6.42 -2.37 1.96
C VAL A 197 5.63 -1.33 2.75
N LEU A 198 6.15 -0.97 3.91
CA LEU A 198 5.60 0.02 4.82
C LEU A 198 6.34 1.34 4.66
N VAL A 199 5.62 2.41 4.37
CA VAL A 199 6.15 3.77 4.41
C VAL A 199 5.67 4.43 5.69
N THR A 200 6.59 4.92 6.51
CA THR A 200 6.24 5.55 7.77
C THR A 200 7.31 6.53 8.27
N HIS A 201 6.91 7.48 9.11
CA HIS A 201 7.83 8.28 9.92
C HIS A 201 7.92 7.77 11.38
N ASN A 202 7.08 6.78 11.74
CA ASN A 202 7.11 6.14 13.07
C ASN A 202 8.19 5.05 13.11
N SER A 203 9.25 5.32 13.90
CA SER A 203 10.37 4.38 14.06
C SER A 203 9.98 3.07 14.77
N GLU A 204 9.04 3.11 15.71
CA GLU A 204 8.59 1.92 16.44
C GLU A 204 7.85 0.96 15.50
N LEU A 205 7.01 1.52 14.63
CA LEU A 205 6.32 0.73 13.62
C LEU A 205 7.31 0.13 12.60
N ALA A 206 8.32 0.91 12.20
CA ALA A 206 9.35 0.44 11.29
C ALA A 206 10.20 -0.70 11.88
N LEU A 207 10.46 -0.69 13.21
CA LEU A 207 11.20 -1.75 13.90
C LEU A 207 10.50 -3.11 13.88
N ARG A 208 9.20 -3.16 13.59
CA ARG A 208 8.45 -4.43 13.43
C ARG A 208 8.71 -5.10 12.08
N CYS A 209 9.25 -4.36 11.09
CA CYS A 209 9.61 -4.90 9.79
C CYS A 209 10.96 -5.64 9.84
N SER A 210 11.11 -6.67 9.02
CA SER A 210 12.36 -7.46 8.92
C SER A 210 13.52 -6.66 8.35
N LYS A 211 13.24 -5.63 7.54
CA LYS A 211 14.23 -4.74 6.93
C LYS A 211 13.80 -3.27 7.05
N GLN A 212 14.76 -2.40 7.29
CA GLN A 212 14.52 -0.97 7.41
C GLN A 212 15.47 -0.22 6.49
N LEU A 213 14.93 0.73 5.75
CA LEU A 213 15.67 1.59 4.84
C LEU A 213 15.28 3.04 5.08
N THR A 214 16.22 3.95 4.94
CA THR A 214 15.97 5.38 5.07
C THR A 214 15.97 6.05 3.72
N LEU A 215 14.87 6.71 3.36
CA LEU A 215 14.79 7.56 2.18
C LEU A 215 15.11 9.00 2.57
N SER A 216 16.25 9.49 2.08
CA SER A 216 16.72 10.85 2.34
C SER A 216 17.22 11.51 1.07
N GLN A 217 16.73 12.72 0.79
CA GLN A 217 17.12 13.52 -0.39
C GLN A 217 16.98 12.77 -1.74
N GLY A 218 16.03 11.87 -1.84
CA GLY A 218 15.79 11.07 -3.03
C GLY A 218 16.69 9.85 -3.18
N LEU A 219 17.46 9.48 -2.15
CA LEU A 219 18.32 8.31 -2.08
C LEU A 219 17.88 7.35 -0.98
N LEU A 220 17.99 6.05 -1.22
CA LEU A 220 17.67 4.99 -0.27
C LEU A 220 18.99 4.47 0.36
N GLN A 221 19.01 4.40 1.70
CA GLN A 221 20.16 3.97 2.50
C GLN A 221 19.73 2.89 3.49
#